data_d1084392e06119115a686e4d9ed1df43
#
_entry.id   d1084392e06119115a686e4d9ed1df43
#
_cell.length_a   1.000
_cell.length_b   1.000
_cell.length_c   1.000
_cell.angle_alpha   90.00
_cell.angle_beta   90.00
_cell.angle_gamma   90.00
#
_symmetry.space_group_name_H-M   'P 1'
#
loop_
_entity.id
_entity.type
_entity.pdbx_description
1 polymer ?
#
loop_
_entity_poly.entity_id
_entity_poly.type
_entity_poly.pdbx_seq_one_letter_code
_entity_poly.pdbx_strand_id
1 'polypeptide(L)'
;MLEADNVWFTLLTMNTNPIHFDAEYAAGTEWKKPLVDSTFTLALVTGLSVQDVSEHGVNLGWKEVRLPAPVFAGDTIRAETEVLAKRESQSRPGFGIVTVRTRGLNQRDEVVIEFERSIMLEL
;
A
#
# COMPACT_ATOMS: atom_id res chain seq x y z
N MET A 1 10.29 6.77 4.74
CA MET A 1 10.19 5.44 5.37
C MET A 1 11.36 5.24 6.32
N LEU A 2 11.08 5.15 7.61
CA LEU A 2 12.12 4.88 8.61
C LEU A 2 12.27 3.38 8.86
N GLU A 3 13.45 2.97 9.25
CA GLU A 3 13.70 1.58 9.66
C GLU A 3 12.77 1.17 10.81
N ALA A 4 12.59 2.06 11.79
CA ALA A 4 11.71 1.81 12.93
C ALA A 4 10.25 1.54 12.52
N ASP A 5 9.76 2.23 11.49
CA ASP A 5 8.40 2.03 10.99
C ASP A 5 8.22 0.61 10.46
N ASN A 6 9.19 0.12 9.71
CA ASN A 6 9.15 -1.23 9.14
C ASN A 6 9.24 -2.30 10.24
N VAL A 7 10.14 -2.15 11.18
CA VAL A 7 10.29 -3.09 12.30
C VAL A 7 9.02 -3.16 13.12
N TRP A 8 8.44 -2.00 13.45
CA TRP A 8 7.20 -1.93 14.22
C TRP A 8 6.03 -2.59 13.52
N PHE A 9 5.83 -2.28 12.26
CA PHE A 9 4.74 -2.89 11.48
C PHE A 9 4.92 -4.41 11.39
N THR A 10 6.12 -4.84 11.09
CA THR A 10 6.44 -6.26 10.92
C THR A 10 6.18 -7.04 12.21
N LEU A 11 6.62 -6.52 13.36
CA LEU A 11 6.40 -7.17 14.65
C LEU A 11 4.93 -7.10 15.10
N LEU A 12 4.28 -5.96 14.86
CA LEU A 12 2.85 -5.79 15.22
C LEU A 12 1.97 -6.78 14.47
N THR A 13 2.33 -7.13 13.25
CA THR A 13 1.59 -8.08 12.41
C THR A 13 2.10 -9.51 12.54
N MET A 14 3.01 -9.76 13.48
CA MET A 14 3.57 -11.08 13.78
C MET A 14 4.34 -11.71 12.60
N ASN A 15 4.90 -10.88 11.73
CA ASN A 15 5.74 -11.34 10.64
C ASN A 15 7.17 -11.53 11.15
N THR A 16 7.59 -12.78 11.24
CA THR A 16 8.91 -13.16 11.79
C THR A 16 9.96 -13.40 10.71
N ASN A 17 9.70 -13.03 9.46
CA ASN A 17 10.67 -13.18 8.40
C ASN A 17 11.87 -12.25 8.62
N PRO A 18 13.06 -12.80 8.86
CA PRO A 18 14.24 -12.00 9.21
C PRO A 18 14.70 -11.02 8.12
N ILE A 19 14.22 -11.19 6.89
CA ILE A 19 14.55 -10.28 5.81
C ILE A 19 14.12 -8.84 6.07
N HIS A 20 13.15 -8.65 6.97
CA HIS A 20 12.60 -7.32 7.26
C HIS A 20 13.31 -6.60 8.41
N PHE A 21 14.04 -7.31 9.29
CA PHE A 21 14.58 -6.68 10.50
C PHE A 21 15.96 -7.18 10.91
N ASP A 22 16.48 -8.25 10.33
CA ASP A 22 17.82 -8.77 10.64
C ASP A 22 18.80 -8.34 9.55
N ALA A 23 19.62 -7.32 9.87
CA ALA A 23 20.53 -6.73 8.89
C ALA A 23 21.60 -7.73 8.42
N GLU A 24 22.07 -8.62 9.30
CA GLU A 24 23.05 -9.62 8.92
C GLU A 24 22.46 -10.68 8.00
N TYR A 25 21.25 -11.15 8.32
CA TYR A 25 20.52 -12.04 7.42
C TYR A 25 20.30 -11.41 6.05
N ALA A 26 19.79 -10.16 6.04
CA ALA A 26 19.49 -9.45 4.81
C ALA A 26 20.74 -9.19 3.95
N ALA A 27 21.88 -8.97 4.57
CA ALA A 27 23.17 -8.78 3.88
C ALA A 27 23.56 -10.01 3.05
N GLY A 28 23.11 -11.20 3.44
CA GLY A 28 23.33 -12.45 2.71
C GLY A 28 22.35 -12.69 1.56
N THR A 29 21.32 -11.85 1.42
CA THR A 29 20.33 -11.95 0.35
C THR A 29 20.73 -11.08 -0.86
N GLU A 30 20.04 -11.27 -1.98
CA GLU A 30 20.23 -10.41 -3.15
C GLU A 30 19.94 -8.93 -2.87
N TRP A 31 19.12 -8.63 -1.86
CA TRP A 31 18.74 -7.27 -1.50
C TRP A 31 19.81 -6.52 -0.69
N LYS A 32 20.71 -7.23 -0.02
CA LYS A 32 21.86 -6.72 0.76
C LYS A 32 21.51 -5.90 2.00
N LYS A 33 20.26 -5.59 2.23
CA LYS A 33 19.75 -4.82 3.36
C LYS A 33 18.29 -5.18 3.63
N PRO A 34 17.75 -4.89 4.82
CA PRO A 34 16.38 -5.25 5.15
C PRO A 34 15.36 -4.66 4.16
N LEU A 35 14.46 -5.53 3.69
CA LEU A 35 13.31 -5.12 2.89
C LEU A 35 12.20 -4.58 3.78
N VAL A 36 11.51 -3.56 3.30
CA VAL A 36 10.23 -3.16 3.88
C VAL A 36 9.21 -4.26 3.62
N ASP A 37 8.43 -4.62 4.64
CA ASP A 37 7.34 -5.58 4.54
C ASP A 37 6.35 -5.12 3.46
N SER A 38 6.03 -6.01 2.53
CA SER A 38 5.14 -5.68 1.41
C SER A 38 3.73 -5.29 1.87
N THR A 39 3.26 -5.88 2.97
CA THR A 39 1.96 -5.50 3.55
C THR A 39 2.01 -4.13 4.20
N PHE A 40 3.17 -3.69 4.69
CA PHE A 40 3.34 -2.31 5.13
C PHE A 40 3.29 -1.34 3.95
N THR A 41 3.94 -1.67 2.85
CA THR A 41 3.87 -0.86 1.63
C THR A 41 2.42 -0.72 1.16
N LEU A 42 1.65 -1.80 1.16
CA LEU A 42 0.22 -1.77 0.83
C LEU A 42 -0.56 -0.85 1.79
N ALA A 43 -0.35 -1.01 3.09
CA ALA A 43 -1.04 -0.22 4.11
C ALA A 43 -0.69 1.27 4.00
N LEU A 44 0.59 1.59 3.82
CA LEU A 44 1.07 2.96 3.70
C LEU A 44 0.48 3.66 2.48
N VAL A 45 0.58 3.03 1.31
CA VAL A 45 0.10 3.62 0.06
C VAL A 45 -1.43 3.75 0.06
N THR A 46 -2.13 2.76 0.62
CA THR A 46 -3.58 2.89 0.86
C THR A 46 -3.87 4.09 1.75
N GLY A 47 -3.15 4.23 2.86
CA GLY A 47 -3.31 5.36 3.79
C GLY A 47 -3.07 6.71 3.14
N LEU A 48 -2.04 6.83 2.31
CA LEU A 48 -1.75 8.07 1.57
C LEU A 48 -2.86 8.47 0.60
N SER A 49 -3.65 7.51 0.11
CA SER A 49 -4.76 7.76 -0.82
C SER A 49 -6.08 8.10 -0.14
N VAL A 50 -6.16 7.99 1.19
CA VAL A 50 -7.44 8.11 1.92
C VAL A 50 -8.08 9.48 1.76
N GLN A 51 -7.33 10.56 1.90
CA GLN A 51 -7.87 11.91 1.81
C GLN A 51 -8.47 12.21 0.44
N ASP A 52 -7.92 11.61 -0.60
CA ASP A 52 -8.36 11.89 -1.98
C ASP A 52 -9.62 11.12 -2.35
N VAL A 53 -9.76 9.88 -1.88
CA VAL A 53 -10.79 8.99 -2.44
C VAL A 53 -11.64 8.26 -1.40
N SER A 54 -11.26 8.19 -0.14
CA SER A 54 -11.96 7.31 0.81
C SER A 54 -12.05 7.81 2.24
N GLU A 55 -11.85 9.11 2.49
CA GLU A 55 -11.83 9.65 3.86
C GLU A 55 -13.11 9.31 4.65
N HIS A 56 -14.26 9.30 3.98
CA HIS A 56 -15.55 8.92 4.58
C HIS A 56 -16.12 7.65 3.97
N GLY A 57 -15.31 6.91 3.24
CA GLY A 57 -15.73 5.70 2.54
C GLY A 57 -15.38 4.43 3.29
N VAL A 58 -15.96 3.34 2.84
CA VAL A 58 -15.65 1.99 3.31
C VAL A 58 -14.95 1.23 2.21
N ASN A 59 -13.78 0.71 2.52
CA ASN A 59 -13.03 -0.11 1.57
C ASN A 59 -13.72 -1.47 1.42
N LEU A 60 -14.05 -1.83 0.19
CA LEU A 60 -14.68 -3.11 -0.13
C LEU A 60 -13.68 -4.20 -0.49
N GLY A 61 -12.50 -3.83 -0.95
CA GLY A 61 -11.46 -4.80 -1.27
C GLY A 61 -10.39 -4.25 -2.19
N TRP A 62 -9.34 -5.03 -2.31
CA TRP A 62 -8.24 -4.83 -3.25
C TRP A 62 -8.25 -5.91 -4.30
N LYS A 63 -7.78 -5.61 -5.49
CA LYS A 63 -7.44 -6.63 -6.48
C LYS A 63 -6.21 -6.22 -7.28
N GLU A 64 -5.58 -7.21 -7.89
CA GLU A 64 -4.41 -7.02 -8.76
C GLU A 64 -3.30 -6.24 -8.05
N VAL A 65 -3.01 -6.61 -6.80
CA VAL A 65 -1.89 -6.04 -6.04
C VAL A 65 -0.59 -6.56 -6.62
N ARG A 66 0.27 -5.64 -7.08
CA ARG A 66 1.58 -5.96 -7.66
C ARG A 66 2.66 -5.14 -6.99
N LEU A 67 3.83 -5.73 -6.86
CA LEU A 67 5.01 -5.16 -6.20
C LEU A 67 6.19 -5.14 -7.19
N PRO A 68 6.20 -4.20 -8.16
CA PRO A 68 7.22 -4.21 -9.21
C PRO A 68 8.64 -3.93 -8.74
N ALA A 69 8.81 -3.20 -7.63
CA ALA A 69 10.11 -2.84 -7.09
C ALA A 69 10.12 -2.89 -5.56
N PRO A 70 11.26 -3.21 -4.95
CA PRO A 70 11.38 -3.26 -3.50
C PRO A 70 11.37 -1.88 -2.86
N VAL A 71 10.99 -1.82 -1.58
CA VAL A 71 11.08 -0.62 -0.75
C VAL A 71 12.09 -0.88 0.37
N PHE A 72 12.91 0.11 0.66
CA PHE A 72 13.91 0.06 1.71
C PHE A 72 13.76 1.26 2.67
N ALA A 73 14.29 1.12 3.87
CA ALA A 73 14.39 2.24 4.79
C ALA A 73 15.17 3.38 4.13
N GLY A 74 14.71 4.60 4.31
CA GLY A 74 15.26 5.79 3.66
C GLY A 74 14.52 6.19 2.39
N ASP A 75 13.70 5.31 1.82
CA ASP A 75 12.88 5.68 0.66
C ASP A 75 11.78 6.66 1.05
N THR A 76 11.47 7.57 0.14
CA THR A 76 10.33 8.48 0.25
C THR A 76 9.24 8.01 -0.71
N ILE A 77 8.06 7.74 -0.16
CA ILE A 77 6.95 7.16 -0.90
C ILE A 77 5.85 8.20 -1.08
N ARG A 78 5.33 8.31 -2.30
CA ARG A 78 4.14 9.09 -2.63
C ARG A 78 3.12 8.21 -3.34
N ALA A 79 1.86 8.61 -3.31
CA ALA A 79 0.78 7.89 -3.98
C ALA A 79 0.13 8.73 -5.06
N GLU A 80 -0.27 8.08 -6.14
CA GLU A 80 -1.09 8.64 -7.20
C GLU A 80 -2.31 7.75 -7.39
N THR A 81 -3.48 8.35 -7.55
CA THR A 81 -4.74 7.61 -7.71
C THR A 81 -5.49 8.07 -8.94
N GLU A 82 -5.97 7.10 -9.71
CA GLU A 82 -6.80 7.30 -10.89
C GLU A 82 -8.17 6.67 -10.66
N VAL A 83 -9.24 7.40 -10.92
CA VAL A 83 -10.59 6.86 -10.88
C VAL A 83 -10.85 6.08 -12.16
N LEU A 84 -11.15 4.79 -12.03
CA LEU A 84 -11.42 3.91 -13.16
C LEU A 84 -12.90 3.82 -13.49
N ALA A 85 -13.78 3.78 -12.47
CA ALA A 85 -15.20 3.62 -12.64
C ALA A 85 -15.98 4.16 -11.44
N LYS A 86 -17.21 4.56 -11.68
CA LYS A 86 -18.17 4.97 -10.65
C LYS A 86 -19.54 4.39 -10.99
N ARG A 87 -20.27 3.94 -9.98
CA ARG A 87 -21.65 3.51 -10.14
C ARG A 87 -22.43 3.67 -8.86
N GLU A 88 -23.75 3.72 -8.95
CA GLU A 88 -24.59 3.60 -7.76
C GLU A 88 -24.62 2.15 -7.29
N SER A 89 -24.72 1.97 -5.97
CA SER A 89 -24.86 0.65 -5.38
C SER A 89 -26.25 0.09 -5.70
N GLN A 90 -26.30 -1.16 -6.17
CA GLN A 90 -27.57 -1.85 -6.43
C GLN A 90 -28.17 -2.41 -5.14
N SER A 91 -27.34 -2.77 -4.17
CA SER A 91 -27.78 -3.40 -2.92
C SER A 91 -28.00 -2.42 -1.77
N ARG A 92 -27.44 -1.21 -1.85
CA ARG A 92 -27.54 -0.20 -0.79
C ARG A 92 -27.96 1.16 -1.38
N PRO A 93 -29.25 1.47 -1.37
CA PRO A 93 -29.74 2.78 -1.82
C PRO A 93 -29.06 3.93 -1.08
N GLY A 94 -28.72 5.00 -1.80
CA GLY A 94 -28.03 6.15 -1.23
C GLY A 94 -26.51 6.04 -1.19
N PHE A 95 -25.94 4.94 -1.70
CA PHE A 95 -24.50 4.72 -1.76
C PHE A 95 -24.01 4.51 -3.19
N GLY A 96 -22.78 4.93 -3.42
CA GLY A 96 -22.07 4.69 -4.68
C GLY A 96 -20.82 3.85 -4.46
N ILE A 97 -20.34 3.23 -5.52
CA ILE A 97 -19.10 2.48 -5.53
C ILE A 97 -18.15 3.12 -6.52
N VAL A 98 -16.95 3.45 -6.03
CA VAL A 98 -15.86 4.02 -6.83
C VAL A 98 -14.75 2.99 -6.90
N THR A 99 -14.30 2.69 -8.12
CA THR A 99 -13.14 1.84 -8.35
C THR A 99 -11.97 2.72 -8.77
N VAL A 100 -10.85 2.58 -8.06
CA VAL A 100 -9.65 3.37 -8.29
C VAL A 100 -8.44 2.47 -8.48
N ARG A 101 -7.45 2.98 -9.22
CA ARG A 101 -6.11 2.40 -9.27
C ARG A 101 -5.16 3.34 -8.57
N THR A 102 -4.42 2.81 -7.60
CA THR A 102 -3.42 3.57 -6.85
C THR A 102 -2.04 3.00 -7.13
N ARG A 103 -1.07 3.88 -7.31
CA ARG A 103 0.34 3.55 -7.43
C ARG A 103 1.11 4.21 -6.31
N GLY A 104 2.01 3.45 -5.69
CA GLY A 104 3.02 4.01 -4.82
C GLY A 104 4.32 4.18 -5.61
N LEU A 105 4.96 5.34 -5.49
CA LEU A 105 6.21 5.63 -6.17
C LEU A 105 7.26 6.05 -5.14
N ASN A 106 8.50 5.66 -5.39
CA ASN A 106 9.63 6.10 -4.57
C ASN A 106 10.19 7.43 -5.07
N GLN A 107 11.29 7.90 -4.47
CA GLN A 107 11.93 9.17 -4.82
C GLN A 107 12.53 9.20 -6.24
N ARG A 108 12.70 8.05 -6.88
CA ARG A 108 13.18 7.93 -8.26
C ARG A 108 12.05 7.73 -9.27
N ASP A 109 10.80 7.94 -8.84
CA ASP A 109 9.59 7.71 -9.63
C ASP A 109 9.42 6.26 -10.10
N GLU A 110 10.03 5.31 -9.41
CA GLU A 110 9.79 3.90 -9.64
C GLU A 110 8.50 3.47 -8.95
N VAL A 111 7.67 2.70 -9.66
CA VAL A 111 6.46 2.11 -9.09
C VAL A 111 6.87 0.97 -8.15
N VAL A 112 6.57 1.10 -6.87
CA VAL A 112 6.87 0.09 -5.86
C VAL A 112 5.68 -0.79 -5.54
N ILE A 113 4.47 -0.28 -5.76
CA ILE A 113 3.23 -1.02 -5.62
C ILE A 113 2.16 -0.43 -6.53
N GLU A 114 1.29 -1.29 -7.04
CA GLU A 114 0.10 -0.90 -7.79
C GLU A 114 -1.04 -1.82 -7.40
N PHE A 115 -2.23 -1.24 -7.21
CA PHE A 115 -3.42 -2.03 -6.89
C PHE A 115 -4.70 -1.29 -7.31
N GLU A 116 -5.76 -2.07 -7.52
CA GLU A 116 -7.11 -1.55 -7.65
C GLU A 116 -7.85 -1.71 -6.33
N ARG A 117 -8.72 -0.75 -6.04
CA ARG A 117 -9.52 -0.74 -4.82
C ARG A 117 -10.93 -0.27 -5.14
N SER A 118 -11.92 -0.92 -4.54
CA SER A 118 -13.32 -0.48 -4.61
C SER A 118 -13.75 0.08 -3.27
N ILE A 119 -14.40 1.24 -3.30
CA ILE A 119 -14.75 2.02 -2.12
C ILE A 119 -16.24 2.36 -2.21
N MET A 120 -16.96 2.15 -1.12
CA MET A 120 -18.34 2.55 -1.00
C MET A 120 -18.42 3.90 -0.30
N LEU A 121 -19.13 4.83 -0.93
CA LEU A 121 -19.32 6.20 -0.46
C LEU A 121 -20.80 6.51 -0.36
N GLU A 122 -21.18 7.34 0.63
CA GLU A 122 -22.50 7.90 0.69
C GLU A 122 -22.68 8.97 -0.39
N LEU A 123 -23.80 8.93 -1.10
CA LEU A 123 -24.10 9.87 -2.16
C LEU A 123 -24.60 11.23 -1.61
#